data_0c8b1bab902edc745d80309f55833204
#
_entry.id   0c8b1bab902edc745d80309f55833204
#
_cell.length_a   1.000
_cell.length_b   1.000
_cell.length_c   1.000
_cell.angle_alpha   90.00
_cell.angle_beta   90.00
_cell.angle_gamma   90.00
#
_symmetry.space_group_name_H-M   'P 1'
#
loop_
_entity.id
_entity.type
_entity.pdbx_description
1 polymer ?
#
loop_
_entity_poly.entity_id
_entity_poly.type
_entity_poly.pdbx_seq_one_letter_code
_entity_poly.pdbx_strand_id
1 'polypeptide(L)'
;MKGFGSKDKQTKNSTNKKVDAFDKDKLMSSAFSLHSRGKIKEASEIYNFLIKNKMYDPRIFINLGSIYYQLKQFDKSILLFDESIKKFPNSLEAYPNLASVLVAKGRSDIAKKILNKTIEINPNYLKPYSNLAGIHVGEGDFEKAEYFLRKSLNINPKDINALVNLGCVLKDLGKTKEAEIFLRDAIKINPEYDFALINLGAVLNELGKINEGEEFLKKALKINPTSPIALNNLGNVL
;
A
#
# COMPACT_ATOMS: atom_id res chain seq x y z
N MET A 1 -28.71 -32.54 58.97
CA MET A 1 -29.01 -32.72 57.55
C MET A 1 -28.76 -31.42 56.83
N LYS A 2 -27.70 -31.40 56.02
CA LYS A 2 -27.63 -30.99 54.60
C LYS A 2 -28.03 -29.56 54.27
N GLY A 3 -27.32 -28.72 53.57
CA GLY A 3 -26.64 -29.09 52.35
C GLY A 3 -25.61 -28.09 51.84
N PHE A 4 -24.75 -28.65 51.13
CA PHE A 4 -23.68 -28.09 50.32
C PHE A 4 -24.21 -27.39 49.05
N GLY A 5 -23.51 -26.34 48.64
CA GLY A 5 -23.42 -26.08 47.19
C GLY A 5 -23.85 -24.71 46.74
N SER A 6 -22.92 -23.74 46.60
CA SER A 6 -22.81 -22.85 45.42
C SER A 6 -21.64 -21.89 45.61
N LYS A 7 -20.41 -22.32 45.33
CA LYS A 7 -19.26 -21.44 45.19
C LYS A 7 -18.34 -21.87 44.06
N ASP A 8 -18.86 -22.17 42.86
CA ASP A 8 -17.97 -22.61 41.76
C ASP A 8 -18.37 -22.14 40.36
N LYS A 9 -19.11 -21.04 40.24
CA LYS A 9 -19.44 -20.53 38.90
C LYS A 9 -18.83 -19.16 38.50
N GLN A 10 -18.19 -18.45 39.43
CA GLN A 10 -17.63 -17.11 39.07
C GLN A 10 -16.14 -17.13 38.73
N THR A 11 -15.37 -18.16 39.10
CA THR A 11 -13.93 -18.22 38.84
C THR A 11 -13.56 -18.76 37.44
N LYS A 12 -14.49 -19.52 36.80
CA LYS A 12 -14.23 -20.05 35.43
C LYS A 12 -14.34 -19.01 34.32
N ASN A 13 -15.14 -17.95 34.50
CA ASN A 13 -15.33 -16.95 33.45
C ASN A 13 -14.21 -15.91 33.33
N SER A 14 -13.48 -15.62 34.42
CA SER A 14 -12.40 -14.64 34.40
C SER A 14 -11.06 -15.21 33.91
N THR A 15 -10.82 -16.48 34.14
CA THR A 15 -9.64 -17.21 33.64
C THR A 15 -9.74 -17.49 32.14
N ASN A 16 -10.90 -17.87 31.63
CA ASN A 16 -11.11 -18.08 30.19
C ASN A 16 -10.93 -16.79 29.37
N LYS A 17 -11.40 -15.61 29.85
CA LYS A 17 -11.18 -14.34 29.14
C LYS A 17 -9.71 -13.90 29.07
N LYS A 18 -8.89 -14.21 30.07
CA LYS A 18 -7.45 -13.88 30.07
C LYS A 18 -6.64 -14.86 29.22
N VAL A 19 -6.99 -16.13 29.20
CA VAL A 19 -6.37 -17.15 28.36
C VAL A 19 -6.67 -16.87 26.88
N ASP A 20 -7.92 -16.51 26.55
CA ASP A 20 -8.34 -16.19 25.18
C ASP A 20 -7.62 -14.96 24.60
N ALA A 21 -7.36 -13.91 25.41
CA ALA A 21 -6.65 -12.71 24.93
C ALA A 21 -5.15 -12.97 24.67
N PHE A 22 -4.50 -13.76 25.54
CA PHE A 22 -3.10 -14.10 25.39
C PHE A 22 -2.85 -15.03 24.19
N ASP A 23 -3.78 -15.94 23.93
CA ASP A 23 -3.73 -16.82 22.76
C ASP A 23 -3.97 -16.06 21.45
N LYS A 24 -4.85 -15.03 21.46
CA LYS A 24 -5.10 -14.16 20.30
C LYS A 24 -3.82 -13.49 19.81
N ASP A 25 -3.07 -12.83 20.69
CA ASP A 25 -1.87 -12.06 20.32
C ASP A 25 -0.75 -12.99 19.80
N LYS A 26 -0.60 -14.17 20.38
CA LYS A 26 0.33 -15.20 19.89
C LYS A 26 -0.06 -15.69 18.50
N LEU A 27 -1.35 -16.00 18.30
CA LEU A 27 -1.86 -16.46 17.00
C LEU A 27 -1.72 -15.38 15.93
N MET A 28 -2.01 -14.12 16.26
CA MET A 28 -1.80 -12.99 15.35
C MET A 28 -0.33 -12.82 14.97
N SER A 29 0.58 -12.89 15.94
CA SER A 29 2.02 -12.78 15.70
C SER A 29 2.53 -13.93 14.83
N SER A 30 2.03 -15.16 15.07
CA SER A 30 2.33 -16.34 14.26
C SER A 30 1.83 -16.15 12.82
N ALA A 31 0.58 -15.74 12.64
CA ALA A 31 -0.01 -15.52 11.32
C ALA A 31 0.73 -14.44 10.54
N PHE A 32 1.11 -13.34 11.21
CA PHE A 32 1.90 -12.28 10.61
C PHE A 32 3.29 -12.77 10.17
N SER A 33 3.99 -13.53 11.03
CA SER A 33 5.28 -14.14 10.69
C SER A 33 5.19 -15.12 9.52
N LEU A 34 4.14 -15.93 9.46
CA LEU A 34 3.90 -16.85 8.34
C LEU A 34 3.63 -16.08 7.04
N HIS A 35 2.80 -15.04 7.11
CA HIS A 35 2.49 -14.17 5.97
C HIS A 35 3.77 -13.51 5.42
N SER A 36 4.59 -12.92 6.29
CA SER A 36 5.84 -12.27 5.89
C SER A 36 6.88 -13.22 5.27
N ARG A 37 6.80 -14.51 5.61
CA ARG A 37 7.63 -15.58 5.01
C ARG A 37 7.02 -16.20 3.74
N GLY A 38 5.92 -15.66 3.24
CA GLY A 38 5.23 -16.20 2.06
C GLY A 38 4.42 -17.47 2.29
N LYS A 39 4.26 -17.93 3.55
CA LYS A 39 3.45 -19.09 3.92
C LYS A 39 1.96 -18.71 3.99
N ILE A 40 1.44 -18.31 2.84
CA ILE A 40 0.12 -17.67 2.69
C ILE A 40 -1.02 -18.56 3.17
N LYS A 41 -0.97 -19.87 2.87
CA LYS A 41 -2.03 -20.82 3.26
C LYS A 41 -2.11 -20.94 4.79
N GLU A 42 -0.98 -21.19 5.43
CA GLU A 42 -0.89 -21.34 6.89
C GLU A 42 -1.34 -20.06 7.62
N ALA A 43 -0.91 -18.88 7.13
CA ALA A 43 -1.33 -17.58 7.66
C ALA A 43 -2.85 -17.40 7.55
N SER A 44 -3.43 -17.72 6.39
CA SER A 44 -4.87 -17.60 6.14
C SER A 44 -5.69 -18.50 7.06
N GLU A 45 -5.23 -19.72 7.34
CA GLU A 45 -5.90 -20.64 8.25
C GLU A 45 -6.00 -20.06 9.67
N ILE A 46 -4.92 -19.45 10.16
CA ILE A 46 -4.92 -18.81 11.50
C ILE A 46 -5.83 -17.56 11.50
N TYR A 47 -5.77 -16.69 10.48
CA TYR A 47 -6.67 -15.53 10.42
C TYR A 47 -8.15 -15.95 10.37
N ASN A 48 -8.49 -16.96 9.58
CA ASN A 48 -9.86 -17.51 9.53
C ASN A 48 -10.28 -18.10 10.88
N PHE A 49 -9.39 -18.82 11.58
CA PHE A 49 -9.64 -19.32 12.92
C PHE A 49 -9.96 -18.18 13.89
N LEU A 50 -9.17 -17.11 13.88
CA LEU A 50 -9.39 -15.93 14.73
C LEU A 50 -10.76 -15.29 14.48
N ILE A 51 -11.14 -15.11 13.21
CA ILE A 51 -12.45 -14.57 12.83
C ILE A 51 -13.59 -15.49 13.29
N LYS A 52 -13.47 -16.80 13.05
CA LYS A 52 -14.48 -17.78 13.44
C LYS A 52 -14.72 -17.80 14.94
N ASN A 53 -13.66 -17.60 15.74
CA ASN A 53 -13.74 -17.54 17.20
C ASN A 53 -14.02 -16.14 17.74
N LYS A 54 -14.42 -15.18 16.88
CA LYS A 54 -14.77 -13.79 17.25
C LYS A 54 -13.64 -13.03 17.94
N MET A 55 -12.39 -13.41 17.71
CA MET A 55 -11.19 -12.76 18.23
C MET A 55 -10.82 -11.57 17.32
N TYR A 56 -11.72 -10.59 17.20
CA TYR A 56 -11.62 -9.52 16.22
C TYR A 56 -10.50 -8.53 16.51
N ASP A 57 -9.79 -8.12 15.43
CA ASP A 57 -8.82 -7.05 15.38
C ASP A 57 -8.77 -6.55 13.92
N PRO A 58 -8.72 -5.24 13.65
CA PRO A 58 -8.73 -4.73 12.28
C PRO A 58 -7.62 -5.33 11.41
N ARG A 59 -6.43 -5.58 11.99
CA ARG A 59 -5.27 -6.16 11.29
C ARG A 59 -5.55 -7.56 10.72
N ILE A 60 -6.41 -8.35 11.38
CA ILE A 60 -6.79 -9.69 10.90
C ILE A 60 -7.53 -9.57 9.57
N PHE A 61 -8.53 -8.70 9.50
CA PHE A 61 -9.32 -8.47 8.29
C PHE A 61 -8.47 -7.88 7.17
N ILE A 62 -7.60 -6.92 7.51
CA ILE A 62 -6.71 -6.25 6.55
C ILE A 62 -5.73 -7.25 5.95
N ASN A 63 -5.06 -8.05 6.78
CA ASN A 63 -4.07 -9.01 6.30
C ASN A 63 -4.71 -10.14 5.48
N LEU A 64 -5.82 -10.71 5.96
CA LEU A 64 -6.53 -11.74 5.22
C LEU A 64 -7.14 -11.19 3.93
N GLY A 65 -7.69 -9.98 3.96
CA GLY A 65 -8.18 -9.28 2.77
C GLY A 65 -7.08 -9.05 1.74
N SER A 66 -5.89 -8.64 2.19
CA SER A 66 -4.70 -8.48 1.33
C SER A 66 -4.23 -9.80 0.73
N ILE A 67 -4.26 -10.88 1.51
CA ILE A 67 -3.98 -12.22 0.99
C ILE A 67 -4.96 -12.59 -0.13
N TYR A 68 -6.26 -12.42 0.08
CA TYR A 68 -7.24 -12.74 -0.97
C TYR A 68 -7.10 -11.82 -2.20
N TYR A 69 -6.68 -10.58 -2.02
CA TYR A 69 -6.33 -9.69 -3.13
C TYR A 69 -5.17 -10.25 -3.96
N GLN A 70 -4.06 -10.65 -3.31
CA GLN A 70 -2.91 -11.29 -3.97
C GLN A 70 -3.30 -12.55 -4.74
N LEU A 71 -4.20 -13.35 -4.16
CA LEU A 71 -4.75 -14.55 -4.79
C LEU A 71 -5.82 -14.27 -5.86
N LYS A 72 -6.05 -12.99 -6.22
CA LYS A 72 -7.09 -12.51 -7.15
C LYS A 72 -8.51 -12.92 -6.76
N GLN A 73 -8.76 -13.28 -5.49
CA GLN A 73 -10.08 -13.57 -4.94
C GLN A 73 -10.75 -12.28 -4.45
N PHE A 74 -11.00 -11.37 -5.39
CA PHE A 74 -11.41 -10.00 -5.12
C PHE A 74 -12.70 -9.90 -4.28
N ASP A 75 -13.69 -10.75 -4.51
CA ASP A 75 -14.95 -10.69 -3.76
C ASP A 75 -14.75 -11.01 -2.27
N LYS A 76 -13.91 -12.00 -1.96
CA LYS A 76 -13.56 -12.30 -0.56
C LYS A 76 -12.77 -11.16 0.08
N SER A 77 -11.87 -10.55 -0.68
CA SER A 77 -11.11 -9.40 -0.22
C SER A 77 -12.02 -8.22 0.12
N ILE A 78 -12.96 -7.88 -0.76
CA ILE A 78 -13.96 -6.81 -0.53
C ILE A 78 -14.77 -7.08 0.74
N LEU A 79 -15.30 -8.31 0.91
CA LEU A 79 -16.10 -8.67 2.09
C LEU A 79 -15.31 -8.45 3.39
N LEU A 80 -14.03 -8.80 3.42
CA LEU A 80 -13.18 -8.62 4.61
C LEU A 80 -12.88 -7.15 4.91
N PHE A 81 -12.56 -6.35 3.88
CA PHE A 81 -12.35 -4.92 4.09
C PHE A 81 -13.62 -4.20 4.51
N ASP A 82 -14.78 -4.53 3.91
CA ASP A 82 -16.07 -4.01 4.32
C ASP A 82 -16.42 -4.40 5.77
N GLU A 83 -16.13 -5.64 6.17
CA GLU A 83 -16.34 -6.09 7.54
C GLU A 83 -15.40 -5.37 8.52
N SER A 84 -14.14 -5.14 8.13
CA SER A 84 -13.20 -4.33 8.90
C SER A 84 -13.73 -2.91 9.12
N ILE A 85 -14.20 -2.25 8.07
CA ILE A 85 -14.76 -0.89 8.13
C ILE A 85 -16.00 -0.83 9.02
N LYS A 86 -16.89 -1.81 8.90
CA LYS A 86 -18.11 -1.89 9.75
C LYS A 86 -17.80 -2.09 11.23
N LYS A 87 -16.82 -2.94 11.54
CA LYS A 87 -16.45 -3.25 12.95
C LYS A 87 -15.51 -2.20 13.55
N PHE A 88 -14.67 -1.58 12.73
CA PHE A 88 -13.61 -0.67 13.16
C PHE A 88 -13.58 0.59 12.29
N PRO A 89 -14.63 1.44 12.32
CA PRO A 89 -14.75 2.59 11.43
C PRO A 89 -13.64 3.62 11.58
N ASN A 90 -12.97 3.65 12.74
CA ASN A 90 -11.83 4.53 13.02
C ASN A 90 -10.49 3.97 12.53
N SER A 91 -10.43 2.71 12.09
CA SER A 91 -9.24 2.11 11.48
C SER A 91 -9.24 2.41 9.99
N LEU A 92 -8.51 3.44 9.58
CA LEU A 92 -8.54 3.94 8.21
C LEU A 92 -7.83 3.03 7.20
N GLU A 93 -7.05 2.07 7.65
CA GLU A 93 -6.21 1.23 6.77
C GLU A 93 -7.01 0.36 5.80
N ALA A 94 -8.23 -0.04 6.17
CA ALA A 94 -9.07 -0.87 5.32
C ALA A 94 -9.61 -0.11 4.08
N TYR A 95 -9.83 1.20 4.17
CA TYR A 95 -10.43 2.00 3.09
C TYR A 95 -9.55 2.06 1.83
N PRO A 96 -8.25 2.42 1.89
CA PRO A 96 -7.40 2.40 0.70
C PRO A 96 -7.19 1.00 0.13
N ASN A 97 -7.18 -0.03 0.98
CA ASN A 97 -7.07 -1.41 0.53
C ASN A 97 -8.33 -1.85 -0.23
N LEU A 98 -9.52 -1.53 0.30
CA LEU A 98 -10.79 -1.72 -0.40
C LEU A 98 -10.80 -0.99 -1.75
N ALA A 99 -10.36 0.27 -1.78
CA ALA A 99 -10.28 1.05 -3.00
C ALA A 99 -9.39 0.36 -4.05
N SER A 100 -8.22 -0.18 -3.65
CA SER A 100 -7.32 -0.90 -4.56
C SER A 100 -7.99 -2.13 -5.18
N VAL A 101 -8.77 -2.90 -4.40
CA VAL A 101 -9.51 -4.06 -4.92
C VAL A 101 -10.62 -3.63 -5.88
N LEU A 102 -11.31 -2.54 -5.58
CA LEU A 102 -12.37 -1.99 -6.44
C LEU A 102 -11.80 -1.52 -7.78
N VAL A 103 -10.64 -0.87 -7.79
CA VAL A 103 -9.92 -0.51 -9.02
C VAL A 103 -9.59 -1.75 -9.84
N ALA A 104 -9.05 -2.80 -9.21
CA ALA A 104 -8.76 -4.07 -9.89
C ALA A 104 -10.01 -4.75 -10.48
N LYS A 105 -11.21 -4.44 -9.96
CA LYS A 105 -12.51 -4.87 -10.51
C LYS A 105 -13.13 -3.87 -11.49
N GLY A 106 -12.41 -2.84 -11.91
CA GLY A 106 -12.92 -1.80 -12.83
C GLY A 106 -13.93 -0.83 -12.20
N ARG A 107 -14.00 -0.77 -10.85
CA ARG A 107 -14.96 0.08 -10.10
C ARG A 107 -14.27 1.34 -9.56
N SER A 108 -13.50 2.03 -10.40
CA SER A 108 -12.68 3.20 -10.02
C SER A 108 -13.49 4.34 -9.42
N ASP A 109 -14.71 4.58 -9.90
CA ASP A 109 -15.58 5.64 -9.36
C ASP A 109 -15.96 5.42 -7.90
N ILE A 110 -16.19 4.17 -7.50
CA ILE A 110 -16.50 3.84 -6.11
C ILE A 110 -15.23 3.95 -5.26
N ALA A 111 -14.10 3.50 -5.79
CA ALA A 111 -12.80 3.64 -5.14
C ALA A 111 -12.48 5.12 -4.85
N LYS A 112 -12.66 6.01 -5.84
CA LYS A 112 -12.45 7.46 -5.66
C LYS A 112 -13.35 8.04 -4.56
N LYS A 113 -14.62 7.65 -4.49
CA LYS A 113 -15.54 8.10 -3.42
C LYS A 113 -15.06 7.67 -2.04
N ILE A 114 -14.62 6.42 -1.88
CA ILE A 114 -14.10 5.87 -0.62
C ILE A 114 -12.83 6.63 -0.20
N LEU A 115 -11.91 6.86 -1.13
CA LEU A 115 -10.65 7.55 -0.85
C LEU A 115 -10.88 9.00 -0.45
N ASN A 116 -11.76 9.74 -1.16
CA ASN A 116 -12.11 11.10 -0.81
C ASN A 116 -12.74 11.19 0.60
N LYS A 117 -13.66 10.27 0.92
CA LYS A 117 -14.21 10.18 2.28
C LYS A 117 -13.12 9.89 3.32
N THR A 118 -12.13 9.10 2.99
CA THR A 118 -11.01 8.82 3.91
C THR A 118 -10.16 10.07 4.15
N ILE A 119 -9.97 10.91 3.13
CA ILE A 119 -9.30 12.22 3.25
C ILE A 119 -10.11 13.17 4.12
N GLU A 120 -11.44 13.20 3.98
CA GLU A 120 -12.32 14.01 4.83
C GLU A 120 -12.20 13.62 6.33
N ILE A 121 -12.07 12.31 6.63
CA ILE A 121 -11.89 11.81 7.99
C ILE A 121 -10.49 12.17 8.54
N ASN A 122 -9.44 11.98 7.74
CA ASN A 122 -8.08 12.31 8.12
C ASN A 122 -7.29 12.90 6.93
N PRO A 123 -7.25 14.24 6.83
CA PRO A 123 -6.54 14.91 5.75
C PRO A 123 -5.02 14.66 5.71
N ASN A 124 -4.42 14.18 6.80
CA ASN A 124 -2.99 13.88 6.88
C ASN A 124 -2.67 12.41 6.59
N TYR A 125 -3.65 11.59 6.23
CA TYR A 125 -3.41 10.21 5.87
C TYR A 125 -2.95 10.10 4.42
N LEU A 126 -1.67 9.76 4.20
CA LEU A 126 -1.01 9.79 2.88
C LEU A 126 -1.59 8.83 1.85
N LYS A 127 -1.92 7.62 2.29
CA LYS A 127 -2.25 6.50 1.37
C LYS A 127 -3.42 6.79 0.41
N PRO A 128 -4.52 7.48 0.82
CA PRO A 128 -5.58 7.87 -0.11
C PRO A 128 -5.12 8.78 -1.25
N TYR A 129 -4.21 9.72 -1.00
CA TYR A 129 -3.71 10.62 -2.04
C TYR A 129 -2.92 9.87 -3.11
N SER A 130 -2.01 8.98 -2.69
CA SER A 130 -1.24 8.15 -3.63
C SER A 130 -2.14 7.22 -4.45
N ASN A 131 -3.18 6.65 -3.82
CA ASN A 131 -4.14 5.80 -4.52
C ASN A 131 -4.98 6.59 -5.53
N LEU A 132 -5.45 7.80 -5.17
CA LEU A 132 -6.18 8.68 -6.09
C LEU A 132 -5.30 9.09 -7.28
N ALA A 133 -4.05 9.44 -7.01
CA ALA A 133 -3.08 9.74 -8.07
C ALA A 133 -2.93 8.56 -9.03
N GLY A 134 -2.74 7.34 -8.51
CA GLY A 134 -2.62 6.14 -9.33
C GLY A 134 -3.88 5.85 -10.16
N ILE A 135 -5.07 6.10 -9.61
CA ILE A 135 -6.33 5.96 -10.36
C ILE A 135 -6.38 6.97 -11.52
N HIS A 136 -6.04 8.25 -11.26
CA HIS A 136 -6.05 9.29 -12.28
C HIS A 136 -4.99 9.07 -13.36
N VAL A 137 -3.79 8.55 -13.01
CA VAL A 137 -2.80 8.09 -14.00
C VAL A 137 -3.38 7.01 -14.91
N GLY A 138 -4.07 6.02 -14.34
CA GLY A 138 -4.72 4.94 -15.11
C GLY A 138 -5.87 5.44 -16.00
N GLU A 139 -6.48 6.57 -15.68
CA GLU A 139 -7.53 7.24 -16.47
C GLU A 139 -6.94 8.26 -17.50
N GLY A 140 -5.63 8.51 -17.48
CA GLY A 140 -4.97 9.51 -18.33
C GLY A 140 -5.18 10.97 -17.87
N ASP A 141 -5.74 11.17 -16.66
CA ASP A 141 -5.97 12.51 -16.07
C ASP A 141 -4.73 12.91 -15.24
N PHE A 142 -3.66 13.25 -15.97
CA PHE A 142 -2.36 13.55 -15.35
C PHE A 142 -2.38 14.83 -14.50
N GLU A 143 -3.25 15.80 -14.81
CA GLU A 143 -3.41 17.03 -14.02
C GLU A 143 -3.96 16.72 -12.62
N LYS A 144 -4.97 15.85 -12.52
CA LYS A 144 -5.46 15.43 -11.21
C LYS A 144 -4.47 14.53 -10.48
N ALA A 145 -3.74 13.68 -11.19
CA ALA A 145 -2.66 12.89 -10.60
C ALA A 145 -1.59 13.79 -9.98
N GLU A 146 -1.14 14.82 -10.69
CA GLU A 146 -0.22 15.84 -10.18
C GLU A 146 -0.77 16.51 -8.92
N TYR A 147 -2.05 16.93 -8.94
CA TYR A 147 -2.68 17.58 -7.79
C TYR A 147 -2.61 16.69 -6.53
N PHE A 148 -2.97 15.41 -6.63
CA PHE A 148 -2.96 14.51 -5.48
C PHE A 148 -1.54 14.17 -5.01
N LEU A 149 -0.57 14.03 -5.91
CA LEU A 149 0.83 13.79 -5.55
C LEU A 149 1.45 15.00 -4.83
N ARG A 150 1.16 16.22 -5.27
CA ARG A 150 1.58 17.44 -4.57
C ARG A 150 0.94 17.54 -3.18
N LYS A 151 -0.33 17.15 -3.03
CA LYS A 151 -0.98 17.07 -1.71
C LYS A 151 -0.28 16.05 -0.80
N SER A 152 0.10 14.89 -1.33
CA SER A 152 0.87 13.89 -0.59
C SER A 152 2.23 14.44 -0.14
N LEU A 153 2.95 15.11 -1.02
CA LEU A 153 4.26 15.72 -0.72
C LEU A 153 4.18 16.90 0.26
N ASN A 154 3.08 17.64 0.28
CA ASN A 154 2.86 18.66 1.31
C ASN A 154 2.75 18.06 2.73
N ILE A 155 2.27 16.82 2.86
CA ILE A 155 2.18 16.11 4.13
C ILE A 155 3.52 15.44 4.47
N ASN A 156 4.13 14.77 3.50
CA ASN A 156 5.45 14.15 3.64
C ASN A 156 6.37 14.50 2.46
N PRO A 157 7.17 15.58 2.57
CA PRO A 157 8.06 16.03 1.49
C PRO A 157 9.16 15.02 1.12
N LYS A 158 9.39 14.00 1.95
CA LYS A 158 10.42 12.98 1.73
C LYS A 158 9.86 11.63 1.30
N ASP A 159 8.60 11.57 0.89
CA ASP A 159 8.04 10.32 0.33
C ASP A 159 8.64 10.07 -1.06
N ILE A 160 9.60 9.17 -1.12
CA ILE A 160 10.33 8.82 -2.34
C ILE A 160 9.38 8.36 -3.45
N ASN A 161 8.36 7.57 -3.12
CA ASN A 161 7.40 7.09 -4.09
C ASN A 161 6.56 8.23 -4.69
N ALA A 162 6.12 9.15 -3.84
CA ALA A 162 5.38 10.32 -4.29
C ALA A 162 6.25 11.25 -5.16
N LEU A 163 7.53 11.45 -4.81
CA LEU A 163 8.50 12.23 -5.60
C LEU A 163 8.69 11.63 -6.99
N VAL A 164 8.92 10.31 -7.06
CA VAL A 164 9.14 9.62 -8.35
C VAL A 164 7.87 9.62 -9.18
N ASN A 165 6.73 9.29 -8.59
CA ASN A 165 5.45 9.30 -9.30
C ASN A 165 5.11 10.69 -9.83
N LEU A 166 5.40 11.77 -9.05
CA LEU A 166 5.22 13.13 -9.51
C LEU A 166 6.17 13.45 -10.67
N GLY A 167 7.43 13.03 -10.60
CA GLY A 167 8.38 13.18 -11.70
C GLY A 167 7.88 12.50 -12.97
N CYS A 168 7.33 11.30 -12.89
CA CYS A 168 6.75 10.60 -14.05
C CYS A 168 5.54 11.36 -14.62
N VAL A 169 4.59 11.76 -13.76
CA VAL A 169 3.40 12.51 -14.18
C VAL A 169 3.76 13.84 -14.81
N LEU A 170 4.73 14.58 -14.25
CA LEU A 170 5.21 15.84 -14.82
C LEU A 170 5.87 15.64 -16.19
N LYS A 171 6.61 14.56 -16.40
CA LYS A 171 7.16 14.20 -17.69
C LYS A 171 6.01 13.96 -18.70
N ASP A 172 5.01 13.19 -18.34
CA ASP A 172 3.86 12.89 -19.21
C ASP A 172 3.03 14.16 -19.53
N LEU A 173 3.06 15.17 -18.66
CA LEU A 173 2.51 16.51 -18.90
C LEU A 173 3.43 17.45 -19.71
N GLY A 174 4.60 16.98 -20.15
CA GLY A 174 5.61 17.81 -20.83
C GLY A 174 6.34 18.81 -19.93
N LYS A 175 6.15 18.74 -18.60
CA LYS A 175 6.84 19.58 -17.60
C LYS A 175 8.20 18.99 -17.23
N THR A 176 9.01 18.64 -18.23
CA THR A 176 10.22 17.82 -18.09
C THR A 176 11.28 18.45 -17.17
N LYS A 177 11.42 19.79 -17.18
CA LYS A 177 12.35 20.49 -16.27
C LYS A 177 11.94 20.34 -14.80
N GLU A 178 10.66 20.37 -14.53
CA GLU A 178 10.14 20.20 -13.16
C GLU A 178 10.25 18.74 -12.72
N ALA A 179 10.00 17.80 -13.62
CA ALA A 179 10.20 16.36 -13.39
C ALA A 179 11.64 16.05 -12.94
N GLU A 180 12.65 16.67 -13.57
CA GLU A 180 14.05 16.52 -13.18
C GLU A 180 14.27 16.87 -11.71
N ILE A 181 13.66 17.95 -11.20
CA ILE A 181 13.83 18.39 -9.81
C ILE A 181 13.36 17.31 -8.84
N PHE A 182 12.13 16.82 -8.99
CA PHE A 182 11.55 15.84 -8.09
C PHE A 182 12.27 14.48 -8.15
N LEU A 183 12.72 14.06 -9.33
CA LEU A 183 13.49 12.82 -9.47
C LEU A 183 14.88 12.93 -8.83
N ARG A 184 15.55 14.08 -8.94
CA ARG A 184 16.80 14.32 -8.22
C ARG A 184 16.61 14.35 -6.71
N ASP A 185 15.51 14.90 -6.21
CA ASP A 185 15.20 14.90 -4.80
C ASP A 185 14.94 13.46 -4.28
N ALA A 186 14.27 12.62 -5.06
CA ALA A 186 14.13 11.20 -4.72
C ALA A 186 15.48 10.49 -4.62
N ILE A 187 16.40 10.73 -5.56
CA ILE A 187 17.77 10.14 -5.58
C ILE A 187 18.62 10.67 -4.42
N LYS A 188 18.47 11.93 -3.99
CA LYS A 188 19.15 12.45 -2.80
C LYS A 188 18.74 11.68 -1.54
N ILE A 189 17.47 11.23 -1.45
CA ILE A 189 16.96 10.48 -0.31
C ILE A 189 17.42 9.02 -0.38
N ASN A 190 17.31 8.40 -1.55
CA ASN A 190 17.80 7.04 -1.80
C ASN A 190 18.58 6.97 -3.12
N PRO A 191 19.93 7.02 -3.08
CA PRO A 191 20.77 6.98 -4.27
C PRO A 191 20.73 5.67 -5.06
N GLU A 192 20.24 4.60 -4.45
CA GLU A 192 20.15 3.26 -5.05
C GLU A 192 18.72 2.91 -5.48
N TYR A 193 17.80 3.86 -5.51
CA TYR A 193 16.45 3.59 -5.98
C TYR A 193 16.44 3.56 -7.51
N ASP A 194 16.57 2.36 -8.08
CA ASP A 194 16.72 2.10 -9.51
C ASP A 194 15.60 2.74 -10.35
N PHE A 195 14.36 2.71 -9.85
CA PHE A 195 13.23 3.33 -10.54
C PHE A 195 13.35 4.85 -10.68
N ALA A 196 13.89 5.54 -9.67
CA ALA A 196 14.19 6.98 -9.76
C ALA A 196 15.32 7.27 -10.75
N LEU A 197 16.38 6.46 -10.73
CA LEU A 197 17.51 6.58 -11.65
C LEU A 197 17.09 6.40 -13.11
N ILE A 198 16.25 5.40 -13.39
CA ILE A 198 15.73 5.12 -14.74
C ILE A 198 14.89 6.30 -15.25
N ASN A 199 13.98 6.81 -14.42
CA ASN A 199 13.11 7.92 -14.81
C ASN A 199 13.89 9.23 -14.97
N LEU A 200 14.89 9.50 -14.12
CA LEU A 200 15.77 10.65 -14.29
C LEU A 200 16.58 10.55 -15.58
N GLY A 201 17.13 9.36 -15.88
CA GLY A 201 17.83 9.14 -17.14
C GLY A 201 16.97 9.43 -18.37
N ALA A 202 15.72 8.95 -18.37
CA ALA A 202 14.77 9.25 -19.43
C ALA A 202 14.45 10.76 -19.55
N VAL A 203 14.19 11.42 -18.43
CA VAL A 203 13.94 12.88 -18.38
C VAL A 203 15.13 13.69 -18.87
N LEU A 204 16.36 13.31 -18.49
CA LEU A 204 17.58 13.97 -18.95
C LEU A 204 17.79 13.83 -20.46
N ASN A 205 17.47 12.67 -21.01
CA ASN A 205 17.53 12.43 -22.44
C ASN A 205 16.55 13.35 -23.21
N GLU A 206 15.32 13.47 -22.72
CA GLU A 206 14.32 14.39 -23.29
C GLU A 206 14.77 15.87 -23.21
N LEU A 207 15.56 16.23 -22.20
CA LEU A 207 16.15 17.56 -22.03
C LEU A 207 17.41 17.79 -22.86
N GLY A 208 17.86 16.79 -23.65
CA GLY A 208 19.11 16.84 -24.43
C GLY A 208 20.38 16.68 -23.60
N LYS A 209 20.26 16.32 -22.30
CA LYS A 209 21.39 16.07 -21.39
C LYS A 209 21.86 14.61 -21.48
N ILE A 210 22.20 14.18 -22.71
CA ILE A 210 22.38 12.79 -23.09
C ILE A 210 23.43 12.08 -22.21
N ASN A 211 24.63 12.65 -22.07
CA ASN A 211 25.73 12.05 -21.31
C ASN A 211 25.34 11.83 -19.83
N GLU A 212 24.66 12.79 -19.23
CA GLU A 212 24.21 12.68 -17.85
C GLU A 212 23.10 11.63 -17.72
N GLY A 213 22.14 11.58 -18.65
CA GLY A 213 21.10 10.56 -18.70
C GLY A 213 21.67 9.15 -18.79
N GLU A 214 22.68 8.95 -19.65
CA GLU A 214 23.41 7.68 -19.80
C GLU A 214 24.08 7.23 -18.50
N GLU A 215 24.68 8.15 -17.74
CA GLU A 215 25.29 7.85 -16.44
C GLU A 215 24.28 7.30 -15.44
N PHE A 216 23.09 7.93 -15.34
CA PHE A 216 22.03 7.47 -14.43
C PHE A 216 21.46 6.12 -14.86
N LEU A 217 21.28 5.88 -16.16
CA LEU A 217 20.84 4.58 -16.68
C LEU A 217 21.87 3.47 -16.41
N LYS A 218 23.16 3.77 -16.58
CA LYS A 218 24.25 2.83 -16.22
C LYS A 218 24.27 2.53 -14.71
N LYS A 219 24.01 3.53 -13.85
CA LYS A 219 23.86 3.31 -12.40
C LYS A 219 22.66 2.39 -12.09
N ALA A 220 21.53 2.63 -12.73
CA ALA A 220 20.37 1.75 -12.58
C ALA A 220 20.65 0.31 -12.99
N LEU A 221 21.37 0.10 -14.09
CA LEU A 221 21.77 -1.24 -14.58
C LEU A 221 22.82 -1.92 -13.69
N LYS A 222 23.62 -1.18 -12.93
CA LYS A 222 24.50 -1.79 -11.91
C LYS A 222 23.68 -2.39 -10.74
N ILE A 223 22.56 -1.76 -10.41
CA ILE A 223 21.64 -2.23 -9.34
C ILE A 223 20.79 -3.38 -9.87
N ASN A 224 20.18 -3.20 -11.05
CA ASN A 224 19.34 -4.19 -11.70
C ASN A 224 19.78 -4.43 -13.17
N PRO A 225 20.73 -5.34 -13.40
CA PRO A 225 21.33 -5.58 -14.73
C PRO A 225 20.34 -6.06 -15.79
N THR A 226 19.22 -6.62 -15.38
CA THR A 226 18.19 -7.19 -16.28
C THR A 226 16.99 -6.28 -16.47
N SER A 227 17.02 -5.02 -16.01
CA SER A 227 15.91 -4.08 -16.15
C SER A 227 15.60 -3.79 -17.62
N PRO A 228 14.46 -4.26 -18.17
CA PRO A 228 14.12 -4.02 -19.57
C PRO A 228 13.96 -2.54 -19.89
N ILE A 229 13.42 -1.76 -18.92
CA ILE A 229 13.18 -0.33 -19.07
C ILE A 229 14.51 0.43 -19.15
N ALA A 230 15.45 0.11 -18.26
CA ALA A 230 16.76 0.75 -18.27
C ALA A 230 17.56 0.44 -19.56
N LEU A 231 17.52 -0.82 -20.01
CA LEU A 231 18.16 -1.26 -21.26
C LEU A 231 17.54 -0.57 -22.47
N ASN A 232 16.21 -0.49 -22.54
CA ASN A 232 15.53 0.20 -23.64
C ASN A 232 15.84 1.69 -23.66
N ASN A 233 15.81 2.38 -22.50
CA ASN A 233 16.14 3.79 -22.41
C ASN A 233 17.61 4.06 -22.75
N LEU A 234 18.53 3.16 -22.42
CA LEU A 234 19.93 3.28 -22.80
C LEU A 234 20.11 3.06 -24.30
N GLY A 235 19.43 2.06 -24.90
CA GLY A 235 19.48 1.81 -26.33
C GLY A 235 18.95 2.97 -27.20
N ASN A 236 18.04 3.77 -26.67
CA ASN A 236 17.53 4.97 -27.37
C ASN A 236 18.52 6.14 -27.36
N VAL A 237 19.61 6.04 -26.64
CA VAL A 237 20.63 7.09 -26.44
C VAL A 237 21.88 6.83 -27.29
N LEU A 238 22.12 5.58 -27.64
CA LEU A 238 23.25 5.11 -28.48
C LEU A 238 22.91 5.17 -29.97
#